data_fdba9e7bfcbabf6e964b75dac24ba652
#
_entry.id   fdba9e7bfcbabf6e964b75dac24ba652
#
_cell.length_a   1.000
_cell.length_b   1.000
_cell.length_c   1.000
_cell.angle_alpha   90.00
_cell.angle_beta   90.00
_cell.angle_gamma   90.00
#
_symmetry.space_group_name_H-M   'P 1'
#
loop_
_entity.id
_entity.type
_entity.pdbx_description
1 polymer ?
#
loop_
_entity_poly.entity_id
_entity_poly.type
_entity_poly.pdbx_seq_one_letter_code
_entity_poly.pdbx_strand_id
1 'polypeptide(L)'
;EDALQCGLSSMNPVVHPAGVLMNAGRVEYSRGEFYFYEEGGSESVAKVIEAVDEERMTVGRELGYELTPVGKAFHEAGFGPRGTLWEAINGSHMLTRLKAPGNLESRWLTEDIPYGIAAWSKLGTQYGIQTPVIDAFVGI
;
A
#
# COMPACT_ATOMS: atom_id res chain seq x y z
N GLU A 1 7.33 -18.94 10.03
CA GLU A 1 6.95 -17.52 10.03
C GLU A 1 7.41 -16.88 11.34
N ASP A 2 8.06 -15.73 11.23
CA ASP A 2 8.46 -14.92 12.37
C ASP A 2 7.79 -13.54 12.31
N ALA A 3 8.05 -12.68 13.31
CA ALA A 3 7.41 -11.37 13.42
C ALA A 3 7.77 -10.44 12.25
N LEU A 4 8.99 -10.54 11.69
CA LEU A 4 9.43 -9.72 10.56
C LEU A 4 8.69 -10.11 9.29
N GLN A 5 8.62 -11.41 9.00
CA GLN A 5 7.88 -11.91 7.85
C GLN A 5 6.40 -11.54 7.94
N CYS A 6 5.80 -11.67 9.12
CA CYS A 6 4.40 -11.28 9.36
C CYS A 6 4.20 -9.77 9.10
N GLY A 7 5.08 -8.92 9.64
CA GLY A 7 5.03 -7.47 9.43
C GLY A 7 5.21 -7.06 7.97
N LEU A 8 6.15 -7.69 7.26
CA LEU A 8 6.38 -7.48 5.83
C LEU A 8 5.24 -8.02 4.94
N SER A 9 4.44 -8.95 5.42
CA SER A 9 3.31 -9.54 4.66
C SER A 9 2.03 -8.72 4.74
N SER A 10 1.99 -7.65 5.55
CA SER A 10 0.83 -6.77 5.67
C SER A 10 0.60 -5.97 4.38
N MET A 11 -0.64 -5.99 3.87
CA MET A 11 -1.00 -5.27 2.63
C MET A 11 -1.47 -3.83 2.87
N ASN A 12 -1.99 -3.53 4.05
CA ASN A 12 -2.50 -2.19 4.36
C ASN A 12 -1.42 -1.10 4.20
N PRO A 13 -0.19 -1.25 4.74
CA PRO A 13 0.86 -0.25 4.55
C PRO A 13 1.34 -0.11 3.11
N VAL A 14 1.14 -1.12 2.26
CA VAL A 14 1.45 -1.03 0.83
C VAL A 14 0.47 -0.09 0.12
N VAL A 15 -0.82 -0.21 0.44
CA VAL A 15 -1.91 0.40 -0.35
C VAL A 15 -2.36 1.73 0.22
N HIS A 16 -2.57 1.81 1.54
CA HIS A 16 -3.23 2.95 2.15
C HIS A 16 -2.41 4.25 2.10
N PRO A 17 -1.13 4.30 2.53
CA PRO A 17 -0.37 5.54 2.48
C PRO A 17 -0.26 6.11 1.07
N ALA A 18 0.14 5.29 0.10
CA ALA A 18 0.26 5.71 -1.28
C ALA A 18 -1.09 6.16 -1.85
N GLY A 19 -2.15 5.37 -1.67
CA GLY A 19 -3.48 5.71 -2.15
C GLY A 19 -4.04 6.99 -1.53
N VAL A 20 -3.88 7.19 -0.22
CA VAL A 20 -4.40 8.38 0.48
C VAL A 20 -3.59 9.63 0.11
N LEU A 21 -2.26 9.58 0.12
CA LEU A 21 -1.43 10.75 -0.18
C LEU A 21 -1.55 11.18 -1.65
N MET A 22 -1.67 10.23 -2.58
CA MET A 22 -1.92 10.54 -4.00
C MET A 22 -3.33 11.14 -4.25
N ASN A 23 -4.24 11.04 -3.29
CA ASN A 23 -5.58 11.61 -3.32
C ASN A 23 -5.82 12.63 -2.20
N ALA A 24 -4.76 13.14 -1.55
CA ALA A 24 -4.89 13.96 -0.34
C ALA A 24 -5.85 15.16 -0.52
N GLY A 25 -5.66 15.95 -1.56
CA GLY A 25 -6.55 17.09 -1.84
C GLY A 25 -8.00 16.68 -2.08
N ARG A 26 -8.24 15.50 -2.66
CA ARG A 26 -9.60 14.98 -2.86
C ARG A 26 -10.21 14.51 -1.53
N VAL A 27 -9.43 13.84 -0.69
CA VAL A 27 -9.86 13.41 0.65
C VAL A 27 -10.32 14.62 1.46
N GLU A 28 -9.49 15.67 1.53
CA GLU A 28 -9.82 16.90 2.27
C GLU A 28 -11.03 17.62 1.68
N TYR A 29 -11.04 17.87 0.38
CA TYR A 29 -12.14 18.59 -0.30
C TYR A 29 -13.48 17.88 -0.17
N SER A 30 -13.52 16.56 -0.43
CA SER A 30 -14.74 15.76 -0.41
C SER A 30 -15.11 15.24 0.97
N ARG A 31 -14.22 15.36 1.96
CA ARG A 31 -14.35 14.72 3.28
C ARG A 31 -14.57 13.21 3.18
N GLY A 32 -13.89 12.58 2.22
CA GLY A 32 -14.00 11.14 1.97
C GLY A 32 -15.22 10.71 1.13
N GLU A 33 -16.02 11.65 0.62
CA GLU A 33 -17.20 11.35 -0.18
C GLU A 33 -16.84 10.95 -1.63
N PHE A 34 -16.02 9.91 -1.76
CA PHE A 34 -15.73 9.22 -3.02
C PHE A 34 -15.32 7.76 -2.75
N TYR A 35 -15.35 6.93 -3.78
CA TYR A 35 -14.92 5.54 -3.68
C TYR A 35 -13.41 5.43 -3.83
N PHE A 36 -12.75 5.04 -2.74
CA PHE A 36 -11.29 5.08 -2.63
C PHE A 36 -10.59 4.26 -3.71
N TYR A 37 -10.99 3.03 -3.88
CA TYR A 37 -10.36 2.14 -4.85
C TYR A 37 -10.85 2.36 -6.28
N GLU A 38 -12.14 2.62 -6.48
CA GLU A 38 -12.70 2.81 -7.82
C GLU A 38 -12.25 4.13 -8.44
N GLU A 39 -12.37 5.22 -7.70
CA GLU A 39 -12.09 6.57 -8.20
C GLU A 39 -10.66 7.02 -7.88
N GLY A 40 -10.14 6.64 -6.71
CA GLY A 40 -8.80 7.00 -6.24
C GLY A 40 -7.71 6.01 -6.69
N GLY A 41 -8.07 4.77 -6.99
CA GLY A 41 -7.17 3.72 -7.46
C GLY A 41 -7.00 3.71 -8.98
N SER A 42 -6.62 4.84 -9.59
CA SER A 42 -6.32 4.91 -11.02
C SER A 42 -5.09 4.06 -11.39
N GLU A 43 -4.90 3.79 -12.69
CA GLU A 43 -3.69 3.09 -13.17
C GLU A 43 -2.39 3.78 -12.70
N SER A 44 -2.37 5.11 -12.65
CA SER A 44 -1.21 5.87 -12.19
C SER A 44 -0.97 5.69 -10.68
N VAL A 45 -2.02 5.69 -9.88
CA VAL A 45 -1.93 5.43 -8.44
C VAL A 45 -1.54 3.98 -8.17
N ALA A 46 -2.09 3.03 -8.93
CA ALA A 46 -1.70 1.62 -8.84
C ALA A 46 -0.19 1.42 -9.08
N LYS A 47 0.40 2.11 -10.08
CA LYS A 47 1.86 2.07 -10.33
C LYS A 47 2.68 2.59 -9.15
N VAL A 48 2.19 3.61 -8.43
CA VAL A 48 2.87 4.11 -7.23
C VAL A 48 2.80 3.09 -6.10
N ILE A 49 1.65 2.44 -5.93
CA ILE A 49 1.47 1.35 -4.94
C ILE A 49 2.40 0.16 -5.29
N GLU A 50 2.49 -0.20 -6.57
CA GLU A 50 3.39 -1.26 -7.04
C GLU A 50 4.86 -0.92 -6.77
N ALA A 51 5.26 0.36 -6.89
CA ALA A 51 6.61 0.79 -6.58
C ALA A 51 6.94 0.66 -5.08
N VAL A 52 5.99 0.98 -4.18
CA VAL A 52 6.11 0.73 -2.74
C VAL A 52 6.23 -0.78 -2.47
N ASP A 53 5.41 -1.58 -3.15
CA ASP A 53 5.42 -3.04 -3.02
C ASP A 53 6.73 -3.67 -3.47
N GLU A 54 7.33 -3.19 -4.56
CA GLU A 54 8.60 -3.68 -5.07
C GLU A 54 9.76 -3.44 -4.08
N GLU A 55 9.77 -2.28 -3.42
CA GLU A 55 10.75 -2.01 -2.36
C GLU A 55 10.53 -2.93 -1.15
N ARG A 56 9.29 -3.13 -0.71
CA ARG A 56 8.93 -4.10 0.33
C ARG A 56 9.40 -5.52 -0.03
N MET A 57 9.09 -5.95 -1.27
CA MET A 57 9.51 -7.25 -1.78
C MET A 57 11.03 -7.40 -1.81
N THR A 58 11.75 -6.33 -2.14
CA THR A 58 13.21 -6.33 -2.14
C THR A 58 13.77 -6.48 -0.72
N VAL A 59 13.23 -5.72 0.24
CA VAL A 59 13.59 -5.88 1.65
C VAL A 59 13.35 -7.31 2.12
N GLY A 60 12.18 -7.87 1.82
CA GLY A 60 11.86 -9.25 2.19
C GLY A 60 12.82 -10.28 1.59
N ARG A 61 13.13 -10.16 0.31
CA ARG A 61 14.05 -11.07 -0.39
C ARG A 61 15.46 -11.04 0.19
N GLU A 62 15.99 -9.86 0.48
CA GLU A 62 17.33 -9.71 1.08
C GLU A 62 17.39 -10.27 2.52
N LEU A 63 16.26 -10.33 3.21
CA LEU A 63 16.13 -10.98 4.51
C LEU A 63 15.84 -12.50 4.43
N GLY A 64 15.72 -13.03 3.21
CA GLY A 64 15.46 -14.46 2.97
C GLY A 64 13.99 -14.85 3.06
N TYR A 65 13.06 -13.90 2.97
CA TYR A 65 11.63 -14.18 2.97
C TYR A 65 11.06 -14.21 1.54
N GLU A 66 10.18 -15.17 1.29
CA GLU A 66 9.32 -15.20 0.10
C GLU A 66 8.01 -14.48 0.43
N LEU A 67 7.87 -13.23 -0.03
CA LEU A 67 6.66 -12.44 0.14
C LEU A 67 5.77 -12.54 -1.09
N THR A 68 4.48 -12.35 -0.90
CA THR A 68 3.51 -12.30 -2.00
C THR A 68 3.35 -10.86 -2.49
N PRO A 69 3.48 -10.59 -3.81
CA PRO A 69 3.18 -9.29 -4.38
C PRO A 69 1.73 -8.86 -4.11
N VAL A 70 1.49 -7.57 -3.93
CA VAL A 70 0.19 -7.03 -3.50
C VAL A 70 -0.96 -7.40 -4.44
N GLY A 71 -0.77 -7.32 -5.76
CA GLY A 71 -1.81 -7.72 -6.73
C GLY A 71 -2.18 -9.20 -6.64
N LYS A 72 -1.18 -10.08 -6.44
CA LYS A 72 -1.41 -11.51 -6.23
C LYS A 72 -2.10 -11.76 -4.89
N ALA A 73 -1.68 -11.06 -3.83
CA ALA A 73 -2.30 -11.18 -2.51
C ALA A 73 -3.79 -10.79 -2.53
N PHE A 74 -4.14 -9.73 -3.26
CA PHE A 74 -5.55 -9.33 -3.44
C PHE A 74 -6.37 -10.38 -4.18
N HIS A 75 -5.80 -10.98 -5.24
CA HIS A 75 -6.46 -12.06 -5.95
C HIS A 75 -6.66 -13.30 -5.06
N GLU A 76 -5.63 -13.74 -4.36
CA GLU A 76 -5.68 -14.92 -3.47
C GLU A 76 -6.62 -14.73 -2.29
N ALA A 77 -6.77 -13.49 -1.80
CA ALA A 77 -7.75 -13.14 -0.78
C ALA A 77 -9.20 -13.05 -1.31
N GLY A 78 -9.41 -13.22 -2.61
CA GLY A 78 -10.73 -13.19 -3.23
C GLY A 78 -11.26 -11.78 -3.50
N PHE A 79 -10.40 -10.75 -3.45
CA PHE A 79 -10.83 -9.37 -3.67
C PHE A 79 -11.03 -9.03 -5.14
N GLY A 80 -10.32 -9.65 -6.06
CA GLY A 80 -10.44 -9.32 -7.47
C GLY A 80 -9.85 -10.36 -8.42
N PRO A 81 -9.93 -10.13 -9.75
CA PRO A 81 -9.39 -11.02 -10.76
C PRO A 81 -7.86 -11.10 -10.69
N ARG A 82 -7.32 -12.15 -11.33
CA ARG A 82 -5.87 -12.23 -11.55
C ARG A 82 -5.49 -11.23 -12.65
N GLY A 83 -4.39 -10.50 -12.44
CA GLY A 83 -3.88 -9.52 -13.41
C GLY A 83 -2.96 -8.50 -12.75
N THR A 84 -2.90 -7.32 -13.30
CA THR A 84 -2.23 -6.17 -12.69
C THR A 84 -2.93 -5.76 -11.39
N LEU A 85 -2.25 -4.97 -10.56
CA LEU A 85 -2.87 -4.43 -9.34
C LEU A 85 -4.12 -3.61 -9.68
N TRP A 86 -4.06 -2.79 -10.74
CA TRP A 86 -5.22 -2.01 -11.17
C TRP A 86 -6.40 -2.89 -11.57
N GLU A 87 -6.17 -3.96 -12.33
CA GLU A 87 -7.23 -4.92 -12.72
C GLU A 87 -7.81 -5.62 -11.48
N ALA A 88 -6.99 -6.04 -10.54
CA ALA A 88 -7.44 -6.65 -9.30
C ALA A 88 -8.31 -5.70 -8.47
N ILE A 89 -7.94 -4.42 -8.37
CA ILE A 89 -8.69 -3.40 -7.64
C ILE A 89 -10.00 -3.07 -8.36
N ASN A 90 -9.95 -2.73 -9.65
CA ASN A 90 -11.12 -2.29 -10.41
C ASN A 90 -12.10 -3.42 -10.73
N GLY A 91 -11.63 -4.67 -10.79
CA GLY A 91 -12.48 -5.85 -10.92
C GLY A 91 -13.09 -6.34 -9.59
N SER A 92 -12.80 -5.66 -8.48
CA SER A 92 -13.28 -6.05 -7.16
C SER A 92 -14.63 -5.42 -6.83
N HIS A 93 -15.68 -6.20 -6.74
CA HIS A 93 -16.99 -5.72 -6.30
C HIS A 93 -17.00 -5.23 -4.85
N MET A 94 -16.03 -5.66 -4.04
CA MET A 94 -15.94 -5.28 -2.64
C MET A 94 -15.14 -3.99 -2.47
N LEU A 95 -13.94 -3.93 -3.07
CA LEU A 95 -13.04 -2.78 -2.94
C LEU A 95 -13.62 -1.52 -3.60
N THR A 96 -14.24 -1.64 -4.77
CA THR A 96 -14.81 -0.50 -5.51
C THR A 96 -15.94 0.22 -4.77
N ARG A 97 -16.52 -0.38 -3.74
CA ARG A 97 -17.57 0.22 -2.93
C ARG A 97 -17.08 0.85 -1.62
N LEU A 98 -15.80 0.75 -1.33
CA LEU A 98 -15.24 1.32 -0.11
C LEU A 98 -15.03 2.83 -0.25
N LYS A 99 -15.60 3.59 0.68
CA LYS A 99 -15.39 5.03 0.77
C LYS A 99 -13.97 5.35 1.21
N ALA A 100 -13.47 6.51 0.79
CA ALA A 100 -12.21 7.06 1.25
C ALA A 100 -12.29 7.46 2.73
N PRO A 101 -11.13 7.60 3.43
CA PRO A 101 -11.12 8.19 4.76
C PRO A 101 -11.61 9.63 4.71
N GLY A 102 -12.26 10.07 5.79
CA GLY A 102 -12.87 11.41 5.86
C GLY A 102 -11.88 12.56 6.02
N ASN A 103 -10.63 12.25 6.40
CA ASN A 103 -9.54 13.20 6.58
C ASN A 103 -8.18 12.48 6.53
N LEU A 104 -7.09 13.25 6.59
CA LEU A 104 -5.71 12.72 6.56
C LEU A 104 -5.23 12.21 7.93
N GLU A 105 -5.96 12.43 9.02
CA GLU A 105 -5.64 11.91 10.36
C GLU A 105 -6.18 10.49 10.58
N SER A 106 -6.61 9.82 9.52
CA SER A 106 -7.11 8.45 9.58
C SER A 106 -5.99 7.45 9.87
N ARG A 107 -6.37 6.29 10.40
CA ARG A 107 -5.45 5.17 10.66
C ARG A 107 -4.68 4.72 9.42
N TRP A 108 -5.20 4.96 8.23
CA TRP A 108 -4.55 4.66 6.96
C TRP A 108 -3.23 5.42 6.75
N LEU A 109 -3.03 6.52 7.46
CA LEU A 109 -1.75 7.23 7.54
C LEU A 109 -1.11 7.10 8.91
N THR A 110 -1.86 7.37 9.98
CA THR A 110 -1.31 7.46 11.36
C THR A 110 -0.86 6.12 11.95
N GLU A 111 -1.29 5.00 11.37
CA GLU A 111 -0.81 3.66 11.72
C GLU A 111 0.05 3.05 10.63
N ASP A 112 -0.42 3.03 9.38
CA ASP A 112 0.23 2.32 8.29
C ASP A 112 1.58 2.95 7.89
N ILE A 113 1.79 4.24 8.15
CA ILE A 113 3.11 4.87 7.96
C ILE A 113 4.06 4.50 9.12
N PRO A 114 3.81 4.89 10.38
CA PRO A 114 4.82 4.70 11.44
C PRO A 114 5.07 3.23 11.79
N TYR A 115 4.05 2.39 11.75
CA TYR A 115 4.16 0.97 12.10
C TYR A 115 4.30 0.03 10.89
N GLY A 116 4.12 0.53 9.68
CA GLY A 116 4.27 -0.19 8.42
C GLY A 116 5.49 0.28 7.63
N ILE A 117 5.28 1.18 6.67
CA ILE A 117 6.34 1.55 5.71
C ILE A 117 7.58 2.20 6.36
N ALA A 118 7.44 2.96 7.45
CA ALA A 118 8.59 3.51 8.17
C ALA A 118 9.42 2.41 8.85
N ALA A 119 8.77 1.35 9.33
CA ALA A 119 9.48 0.19 9.86
C ALA A 119 10.24 -0.54 8.75
N TRP A 120 9.64 -0.67 7.56
CA TRP A 120 10.32 -1.28 6.40
C TRP A 120 11.50 -0.46 5.91
N SER A 121 11.38 0.88 5.86
CA SER A 121 12.48 1.80 5.56
C SER A 121 13.66 1.63 6.53
N LYS A 122 13.38 1.61 7.83
CA LYS A 122 14.41 1.39 8.86
C LYS A 122 15.06 0.02 8.71
N LEU A 123 14.28 -1.00 8.44
CA LEU A 123 14.79 -2.34 8.21
C LEU A 123 15.71 -2.37 6.97
N GLY A 124 15.26 -1.76 5.86
CA GLY A 124 16.08 -1.59 4.66
C GLY A 124 17.41 -0.90 4.96
N THR A 125 17.38 0.24 5.63
CA THR A 125 18.57 0.99 6.03
C THR A 125 19.54 0.13 6.86
N GLN A 126 19.03 -0.65 7.80
CA GLN A 126 19.83 -1.52 8.67
C GLN A 126 20.61 -2.58 7.88
N TYR A 127 20.07 -3.04 6.76
CA TYR A 127 20.68 -4.04 5.89
C TYR A 127 21.29 -3.47 4.60
N GLY A 128 21.39 -2.14 4.50
CA GLY A 128 22.01 -1.46 3.35
C GLY A 128 21.13 -1.46 2.09
N ILE A 129 19.83 -1.66 2.23
CA ILE A 129 18.84 -1.68 1.14
C ILE A 129 18.22 -0.28 1.04
N GLN A 130 18.20 0.29 -0.15
CA GLN A 130 17.58 1.58 -0.40
C GLN A 130 16.08 1.41 -0.67
N THR A 131 15.26 2.27 -0.07
CA THR A 131 13.80 2.30 -0.22
C THR A 131 13.32 3.72 -0.53
N PRO A 132 13.77 4.32 -1.67
CA PRO A 132 13.55 5.75 -1.94
C PRO A 132 12.08 6.13 -2.07
N VAL A 133 11.23 5.26 -2.59
CA VAL A 133 9.79 5.51 -2.71
C VAL A 133 9.14 5.49 -1.34
N ILE A 134 9.41 4.45 -0.55
CA ILE A 134 8.93 4.35 0.84
C ILE A 134 9.42 5.54 1.66
N ASP A 135 10.71 5.91 1.54
CA ASP A 135 11.31 7.04 2.26
C ASP A 135 10.64 8.36 1.91
N ALA A 136 10.24 8.56 0.65
CA ALA A 136 9.48 9.74 0.25
C ALA A 136 8.12 9.81 0.96
N PHE A 137 7.37 8.72 1.04
CA PHE A 137 6.09 8.68 1.78
C PHE A 137 6.26 8.86 3.29
N VAL A 138 7.35 8.35 3.85
CA VAL A 138 7.67 8.54 5.28
C VAL A 138 8.06 9.98 5.59
N GLY A 139 8.69 10.68 4.63
CA GLY A 139 9.18 12.05 4.80
C GLY A 139 8.12 13.14 4.61
N ILE A 140 6.98 12.81 4.03
CA ILE A 140 5.86 13.75 3.82
C ILE A 140 5.02 13.89 5.10
#